data_037000207c60d918b4941dac89471c11
#
_entry.id   037000207c60d918b4941dac89471c11
#
_cell.length_a   1.000
_cell.length_b   1.000
_cell.length_c   1.000
_cell.angle_alpha   90.00
_cell.angle_beta   90.00
_cell.angle_gamma   90.00
#
_symmetry.space_group_name_H-M   'P 1'
#
loop_
_entity.id
_entity.type
_entity.pdbx_description
1 polymer ?
#
loop_
_entity_poly.entity_id
_entity_poly.type
_entity_poly.pdbx_seq_one_letter_code
_entity_poly.pdbx_strand_id
1 'polypeptide(L)'
;MILFSHPLVSSKTPKISDFSTSNSSQNDEFVLVKNKLQAVISNARGVKFIVCNNLSLAKELQSVADDYLFDSKIALIVKSDEELSSAIDARIDAVICENF
;
A
#
# COMPACT_ATOMS: atom_id res chain seq x y z
N MET A 1 0.83 -10.84 -6.26
CA MET A 1 1.10 -9.99 -5.06
C MET A 1 2.58 -9.71 -4.93
N ILE A 2 2.91 -8.46 -4.65
CA ILE A 2 4.30 -8.04 -4.42
C ILE A 2 4.57 -8.07 -2.91
N LEU A 3 5.66 -8.71 -2.48
CA LEU A 3 6.05 -8.75 -1.06
C LEU A 3 7.29 -7.89 -0.85
N PHE A 4 7.20 -6.93 0.08
CA PHE A 4 8.33 -6.10 0.49
C PHE A 4 8.79 -6.49 1.90
N SER A 5 10.10 -6.53 2.09
CA SER A 5 10.73 -6.75 3.40
C SER A 5 10.45 -8.11 4.04
N HIS A 6 9.98 -9.08 3.28
CA HIS A 6 9.81 -10.44 3.80
C HIS A 6 11.18 -11.13 3.87
N PRO A 7 11.49 -11.86 4.99
CA PRO A 7 12.80 -12.49 5.16
C PRO A 7 13.20 -13.47 4.05
N LEU A 8 12.24 -14.10 3.40
CA LEU A 8 12.49 -15.10 2.35
C LEU A 8 12.46 -14.52 0.94
N VAL A 9 12.20 -13.21 0.81
CA VAL A 9 12.13 -12.55 -0.49
C VAL A 9 13.12 -11.39 -0.52
N SER A 10 14.03 -11.42 -1.47
CA SER A 10 15.00 -10.35 -1.65
C SER A 10 14.31 -9.15 -2.30
N SER A 11 14.09 -8.10 -1.55
CA SER A 11 13.51 -6.87 -2.05
C SER A 11 14.02 -5.69 -1.24
N LYS A 12 13.96 -4.49 -1.82
CA LYS A 12 14.36 -3.29 -1.08
C LYS A 12 13.33 -2.96 -0.01
N THR A 13 13.80 -2.35 1.08
CA THR A 13 12.92 -1.84 2.14
C THR A 13 12.26 -0.55 1.67
N PRO A 14 10.93 -0.47 1.66
CA PRO A 14 10.24 0.73 1.23
C PRO A 14 10.48 1.90 2.16
N LYS A 15 10.67 3.09 1.58
CA LYS A 15 10.67 4.33 2.35
C LYS A 15 9.28 4.93 2.21
N ILE A 16 8.53 4.92 3.31
CA ILE A 16 7.12 5.33 3.31
C ILE A 16 7.01 6.77 3.81
N SER A 17 6.39 7.63 3.00
CA SER A 17 6.07 9.01 3.39
C SER A 17 4.62 9.07 3.83
N ASP A 18 4.33 9.93 4.83
CA ASP A 18 2.95 10.15 5.25
C ASP A 18 2.27 11.10 4.27
N PHE A 19 1.00 10.86 3.95
CA PHE A 19 0.25 11.70 3.01
C PHE A 19 0.26 13.18 3.43
N SER A 20 0.11 13.45 4.72
CA SER A 20 0.05 14.83 5.23
C SER A 20 1.36 15.62 5.06
N THR A 21 2.48 14.92 4.96
CA THR A 21 3.81 15.52 4.75
C THR A 21 4.32 15.34 3.33
N SER A 22 3.61 14.56 2.54
CA SER A 22 3.95 14.30 1.14
C SER A 22 3.69 15.54 0.30
N ASN A 23 4.55 15.81 -0.66
CA ASN A 23 4.56 17.03 -1.42
C ASN A 23 4.49 16.67 -2.92
N SER A 24 3.64 17.38 -3.66
CA SER A 24 3.41 17.09 -5.07
C SER A 24 4.63 17.25 -5.97
N SER A 25 5.67 17.94 -5.49
CA SER A 25 6.92 18.11 -6.24
C SER A 25 7.91 16.97 -5.98
N GLN A 26 7.62 16.06 -5.06
CA GLN A 26 8.46 14.90 -4.74
C GLN A 26 7.91 13.65 -5.41
N ASN A 27 8.81 12.82 -5.93
CA ASN A 27 8.46 11.53 -6.49
C ASN A 27 8.42 10.47 -5.38
N ASP A 28 7.48 10.61 -4.45
CA ASP A 28 7.30 9.62 -3.40
C ASP A 28 6.79 8.33 -4.01
N GLU A 29 7.51 7.24 -3.81
CA GLU A 29 7.14 5.95 -4.34
C GLU A 29 6.06 5.28 -3.47
N PHE A 30 6.16 5.46 -2.15
CA PHE A 30 5.25 4.86 -1.17
C PHE A 30 4.67 5.96 -0.30
N VAL A 31 3.34 6.08 -0.25
CA VAL A 31 2.65 7.10 0.55
C VAL A 31 1.59 6.43 1.42
N LEU A 32 1.68 6.64 2.74
CA LEU A 32 0.71 6.15 3.70
C LEU A 32 -0.53 7.04 3.71
N VAL A 33 -1.68 6.44 3.50
CA VAL A 33 -2.96 7.16 3.48
C VAL A 33 -3.89 6.63 4.58
N LYS A 34 -4.88 7.44 4.96
CA LYS A 34 -5.82 7.12 6.03
C LYS A 34 -7.25 6.92 5.53
N ASN A 35 -7.54 7.28 4.29
CA ASN A 35 -8.89 7.17 3.74
C ASN A 35 -8.84 7.14 2.22
N LYS A 36 -10.00 6.87 1.61
CA LYS A 36 -10.08 6.75 0.15
C LYS A 36 -9.85 8.08 -0.58
N LEU A 37 -10.19 9.21 0.04
CA LEU A 37 -9.92 10.52 -0.58
C LEU A 37 -8.41 10.72 -0.77
N GLN A 38 -7.63 10.43 0.27
CA GLN A 38 -6.17 10.52 0.18
C GLN A 38 -5.60 9.54 -0.85
N ALA A 39 -6.22 8.37 -0.97
CA ALA A 39 -5.80 7.38 -1.96
C ALA A 39 -6.05 7.87 -3.39
N VAL A 40 -7.23 8.44 -3.65
CA VAL A 40 -7.56 8.97 -4.98
C VAL A 40 -6.61 10.11 -5.37
N ILE A 41 -6.32 11.01 -4.42
CA ILE A 41 -5.38 12.11 -4.66
C ILE A 41 -3.98 11.56 -4.93
N SER A 42 -3.54 10.57 -4.16
CA SER A 42 -2.22 9.94 -4.35
C SER A 42 -2.10 9.28 -5.72
N ASN A 43 -3.13 8.57 -6.17
CA ASN A 43 -3.14 7.99 -7.50
C ASN A 43 -3.04 9.08 -8.59
N ALA A 44 -3.81 10.16 -8.43
CA ALA A 44 -3.79 11.27 -9.38
C ALA A 44 -2.42 11.96 -9.46
N ARG A 45 -1.67 11.96 -8.33
CA ARG A 45 -0.32 12.53 -8.27
C ARG A 45 0.76 11.60 -8.84
N GLY A 46 0.40 10.36 -9.18
CA GLY A 46 1.35 9.40 -9.72
C GLY A 46 2.15 8.63 -8.68
N VAL A 47 1.65 8.55 -7.44
CA VAL A 47 2.27 7.71 -6.40
C VAL A 47 2.24 6.26 -6.86
N LYS A 48 3.34 5.55 -6.70
CA LYS A 48 3.45 4.17 -7.18
C LYS A 48 2.72 3.18 -6.27
N PHE A 49 2.90 3.32 -4.95
CA PHE A 49 2.25 2.45 -3.97
C PHE A 49 1.51 3.29 -2.94
N ILE A 50 0.22 3.03 -2.80
CA ILE A 50 -0.64 3.64 -1.79
C ILE A 50 -0.67 2.69 -0.62
N VAL A 51 -0.12 3.12 0.52
CA VAL A 51 0.12 2.27 1.68
C VAL A 51 -0.95 2.51 2.74
N CYS A 52 -1.42 1.45 3.37
CA CYS A 52 -2.31 1.52 4.52
C CYS A 52 -1.90 0.47 5.58
N ASN A 53 -2.40 0.64 6.79
CA ASN A 53 -1.98 -0.18 7.92
C ASN A 53 -3.12 -0.98 8.58
N ASN A 54 -4.26 -1.11 7.92
CA ASN A 54 -5.29 -2.03 8.39
C ASN A 54 -6.02 -2.68 7.22
N LEU A 55 -6.45 -3.91 7.44
CA LEU A 55 -7.05 -4.73 6.40
C LEU A 55 -8.38 -4.17 5.89
N SER A 56 -9.19 -3.63 6.77
CA SER A 56 -10.51 -3.09 6.40
C SER A 56 -10.34 -1.94 5.39
N LEU A 57 -9.42 -1.02 5.67
CA LEU A 57 -9.12 0.07 4.75
C LEU A 57 -8.50 -0.47 3.46
N ALA A 58 -7.61 -1.45 3.56
CA ALA A 58 -6.99 -2.04 2.38
C ALA A 58 -8.02 -2.63 1.42
N LYS A 59 -9.03 -3.31 1.94
CA LYS A 59 -10.12 -3.86 1.12
C LYS A 59 -10.91 -2.75 0.42
N GLU A 60 -11.22 -1.68 1.14
CA GLU A 60 -11.93 -0.53 0.58
C GLU A 60 -11.10 0.12 -0.53
N LEU A 61 -9.82 0.36 -0.26
CA LEU A 61 -8.93 0.99 -1.25
C LEU A 61 -8.71 0.10 -2.47
N GLN A 62 -8.60 -1.21 -2.26
CA GLN A 62 -8.42 -2.14 -3.38
C GLN A 62 -9.66 -2.14 -4.27
N SER A 63 -10.85 -2.08 -3.70
CA SER A 63 -12.09 -1.99 -4.46
C SER A 63 -12.15 -0.71 -5.29
N VAL A 64 -11.78 0.41 -4.70
CA VAL A 64 -11.73 1.71 -5.41
C VAL A 64 -10.69 1.65 -6.52
N ALA A 65 -9.51 1.11 -6.24
CA ALA A 65 -8.43 1.01 -7.22
C ALA A 65 -8.85 0.15 -8.42
N ASP A 66 -9.54 -0.98 -8.17
CA ASP A 66 -10.00 -1.87 -9.21
C ASP A 66 -11.12 -1.22 -10.05
N ASP A 67 -12.07 -0.57 -9.39
CA ASP A 67 -13.21 0.06 -10.06
C ASP A 67 -12.78 1.25 -10.94
N TYR A 68 -11.82 2.03 -10.47
CA TYR A 68 -11.34 3.22 -11.18
C TYR A 68 -10.04 2.98 -11.95
N LEU A 69 -9.57 1.74 -12.01
CA LEU A 69 -8.37 1.35 -12.76
C LEU A 69 -7.15 2.21 -12.37
N PHE A 70 -6.86 2.26 -11.09
CA PHE A 70 -5.70 3.00 -10.58
C PHE A 70 -4.41 2.50 -11.20
N ASP A 71 -3.51 3.43 -11.55
CA ASP A 71 -2.12 3.09 -11.88
C ASP A 71 -1.34 2.74 -10.62
N SER A 72 -1.69 3.39 -9.50
CA SER A 72 -1.10 3.07 -8.19
C SER A 72 -1.54 1.70 -7.71
N LYS A 73 -0.66 1.00 -7.00
CA LYS A 73 -0.99 -0.28 -6.37
C LYS A 73 -1.25 -0.07 -4.89
N ILE A 74 -2.16 -0.87 -4.33
CA ILE A 74 -2.49 -0.81 -2.90
C ILE A 74 -1.55 -1.74 -2.15
N ALA A 75 -0.91 -1.22 -1.11
CA ALA A 75 0.02 -1.98 -0.28
C ALA A 75 -0.43 -1.95 1.18
N LEU A 76 -0.55 -3.12 1.79
CA LEU A 76 -0.94 -3.26 3.20
C LEU A 76 0.27 -3.60 4.04
N ILE A 77 0.48 -2.87 5.14
CA ILE A 77 1.50 -3.22 6.12
C ILE A 77 0.98 -4.40 6.95
N VAL A 78 1.74 -5.49 6.98
CA VAL A 78 1.38 -6.69 7.74
C VAL A 78 2.49 -7.02 8.73
N LYS A 79 2.13 -7.59 9.90
CA LYS A 79 3.06 -7.83 11.00
C LYS A 79 3.17 -9.30 11.40
N SER A 80 2.39 -10.18 10.75
CA SER A 80 2.38 -11.61 11.06
C SER A 80 1.99 -12.41 9.83
N ASP A 81 2.25 -13.72 9.89
CA ASP A 81 1.83 -14.64 8.84
C ASP A 81 0.31 -14.66 8.67
N GLU A 82 -0.43 -14.51 9.77
CA GLU A 82 -1.89 -14.46 9.74
C GLU A 82 -2.38 -13.24 8.96
N GLU A 83 -1.78 -12.07 9.22
CA GLU A 83 -2.14 -10.85 8.50
C GLU A 83 -1.76 -10.97 7.03
N LEU A 84 -0.62 -11.56 6.71
CA LEU A 84 -0.21 -11.81 5.34
C LEU A 84 -1.21 -12.71 4.63
N SER A 85 -1.62 -13.79 5.29
CA SER A 85 -2.61 -14.72 4.73
C SER A 85 -3.94 -14.01 4.45
N SER A 86 -4.38 -13.15 5.36
CA SER A 86 -5.61 -12.36 5.19
C SER A 86 -5.50 -11.41 4.00
N ALA A 87 -4.32 -10.80 3.79
CA ALA A 87 -4.08 -9.94 2.64
C ALA A 87 -4.15 -10.72 1.32
N ILE A 88 -3.62 -11.93 1.31
CA ILE A 88 -3.71 -12.81 0.14
C ILE A 88 -5.17 -13.13 -0.18
N ASP A 89 -5.96 -13.49 0.83
CA ASP A 89 -7.37 -13.81 0.63
C ASP A 89 -8.16 -12.60 0.13
N ALA A 90 -7.78 -11.40 0.56
CA ALA A 90 -8.41 -10.15 0.14
C ALA A 90 -7.90 -9.66 -1.22
N ARG A 91 -6.92 -10.33 -1.82
CA ARG A 91 -6.35 -10.00 -3.13
C ARG A 91 -5.76 -8.58 -3.18
N ILE A 92 -5.07 -8.19 -2.11
CA ILE A 92 -4.38 -6.91 -2.07
C ILE A 92 -3.17 -6.96 -3.02
N ASP A 93 -2.89 -5.85 -3.72
CA ASP A 93 -1.82 -5.80 -4.74
C ASP A 93 -0.44 -6.09 -4.18
N ALA A 94 -0.14 -5.57 -2.98
CA ALA A 94 1.18 -5.68 -2.37
C ALA A 94 1.08 -5.69 -0.86
N VAL A 95 2.11 -6.22 -0.20
CA VAL A 95 2.22 -6.17 1.27
C VAL A 95 3.61 -5.71 1.65
N ILE A 96 3.71 -5.01 2.77
CA ILE A 96 4.96 -4.58 3.36
C ILE A 96 5.06 -5.29 4.71
N CYS A 97 6.03 -6.19 4.84
CA CYS A 97 6.18 -7.02 6.03
C CYS A 97 7.00 -6.27 7.08
N GLU A 98 6.46 -6.17 8.30
CA GLU A 98 7.15 -5.58 9.44
C GLU A 98 7.30 -6.62 10.54
N ASN A 99 8.46 -6.66 11.16
CA ASN A 99 8.75 -7.54 12.32
C ASN A 99 8.55 -9.03 12.03
N PHE A 100 8.89 -9.45 10.85
CA PHE A 100 8.85 -10.86 10.46
C PHE A 100 10.10 -11.63 10.90
#